data_693ce57ab1991990bb4534096aa279df
#
_entry.id   693ce57ab1991990bb4534096aa279df
#
_cell.length_a   1.000
_cell.length_b   1.000
_cell.length_c   1.000
_cell.angle_alpha   90.00
_cell.angle_beta   90.00
_cell.angle_gamma   90.00
#
_symmetry.space_group_name_H-M   'P 1'
#
loop_
_entity.id
_entity.type
_entity.pdbx_description
1 polymer ?
#
loop_
_entity_poly.entity_id
_entity_poly.type
_entity_poly.pdbx_seq_one_letter_code
_entity_poly.pdbx_strand_id
1 'polypeptide(L)'
;MRLPVLFAVLALGAASPARAQTPGSAPAPAAPAAATKGVVVAEVRTWLIGLGGSVAEPAQNGGAQVLTVADQPLPWTLTFYNCAGASLCDDVQFSAVFSGPITVEQINAWNRENRYLKAFFVPGATPAEAGAVAQYDVVLTATGTEQLQEPTVIWLQMLRQFAQTLAQAAGPAPAAQ
;
A
#
# COMPACT_ATOMS: atom_id res chain seq x y z
N MET A 1 -56.65 45.12 -67.93
CA MET A 1 -55.34 45.01 -68.61
C MET A 1 -54.38 44.43 -67.65
N ARG A 2 -54.06 43.12 -67.75
CA ARG A 2 -53.06 42.42 -66.90
C ARG A 2 -52.06 41.77 -67.85
N LEU A 3 -50.78 42.20 -67.76
CA LEU A 3 -49.66 41.59 -68.47
C LEU A 3 -49.17 40.35 -67.73
N PRO A 4 -48.83 39.25 -68.38
CA PRO A 4 -48.15 38.15 -67.76
C PRO A 4 -46.65 38.36 -67.80
N VAL A 5 -46.01 38.12 -66.66
CA VAL A 5 -44.54 38.11 -66.48
C VAL A 5 -44.03 36.72 -66.76
N LEU A 6 -43.13 36.59 -67.76
CA LEU A 6 -42.39 35.35 -68.03
C LEU A 6 -41.22 35.23 -67.06
N PHE A 7 -41.17 34.12 -66.34
CA PHE A 7 -39.99 33.75 -65.58
C PHE A 7 -39.18 32.72 -66.36
N ALA A 8 -37.93 33.11 -66.66
CA ALA A 8 -36.89 32.20 -67.19
C ALA A 8 -36.25 31.47 -66.06
N VAL A 9 -36.35 30.13 -66.08
CA VAL A 9 -35.61 29.29 -65.05
C VAL A 9 -34.26 28.94 -65.65
N LEU A 10 -33.20 29.50 -65.03
CA LEU A 10 -31.82 29.08 -65.26
C LEU A 10 -31.49 27.82 -64.39
N ALA A 11 -31.23 26.70 -65.05
CA ALA A 11 -30.74 25.51 -64.38
C ALA A 11 -29.23 25.64 -64.13
N LEU A 12 -28.83 25.85 -62.86
CA LEU A 12 -27.46 25.73 -62.45
C LEU A 12 -27.16 24.25 -62.17
N GLY A 13 -26.24 23.68 -62.95
CA GLY A 13 -25.67 22.34 -62.69
C GLY A 13 -24.78 22.36 -61.45
N ALA A 14 -25.20 21.65 -60.43
CA ALA A 14 -24.39 21.46 -59.25
C ALA A 14 -23.32 20.37 -59.49
N ALA A 15 -22.06 20.77 -59.62
CA ALA A 15 -20.93 19.87 -59.63
C ALA A 15 -20.70 19.41 -58.14
N SER A 16 -20.92 18.13 -57.87
CA SER A 16 -20.61 17.53 -56.57
C SER A 16 -19.08 17.44 -56.38
N PRO A 17 -18.51 17.95 -55.28
CA PRO A 17 -17.09 17.74 -54.98
C PRO A 17 -16.87 16.27 -54.61
N ALA A 18 -15.95 15.61 -55.30
CA ALA A 18 -15.44 14.29 -54.94
C ALA A 18 -14.81 14.40 -53.57
N ARG A 19 -15.36 13.70 -52.53
CA ARG A 19 -14.74 13.54 -51.25
C ARG A 19 -13.50 12.66 -51.42
N ALA A 20 -12.34 13.23 -51.24
CA ALA A 20 -11.11 12.47 -51.03
C ALA A 20 -11.27 11.61 -49.76
N GLN A 21 -11.29 10.30 -49.92
CA GLN A 21 -11.23 9.37 -48.80
C GLN A 21 -9.83 9.49 -48.18
N THR A 22 -9.77 10.00 -46.97
CA THR A 22 -8.55 9.97 -46.15
C THR A 22 -8.16 8.51 -45.92
N PRO A 23 -6.91 8.06 -46.18
CA PRO A 23 -6.48 6.70 -45.86
C PRO A 23 -6.78 6.46 -44.39
N GLY A 24 -7.54 5.41 -44.05
CA GLY A 24 -7.86 5.05 -42.70
C GLY A 24 -6.55 4.88 -41.90
N SER A 25 -6.38 5.71 -40.86
CA SER A 25 -5.30 5.52 -39.90
C SER A 25 -5.40 4.10 -39.36
N ALA A 26 -4.36 3.31 -39.54
CA ALA A 26 -4.24 2.02 -38.90
C ALA A 26 -4.43 2.21 -37.37
N PRO A 27 -5.15 1.31 -36.69
CA PRO A 27 -5.27 1.40 -35.25
C PRO A 27 -3.88 1.46 -34.62
N ALA A 28 -3.63 2.47 -33.79
CA ALA A 28 -2.40 2.55 -33.01
C ALA A 28 -2.22 1.22 -32.25
N PRO A 29 -0.98 0.67 -32.18
CA PRO A 29 -0.72 -0.51 -31.37
C PRO A 29 -1.24 -0.24 -29.96
N ALA A 30 -2.05 -1.17 -29.43
CA ALA A 30 -2.54 -1.08 -28.06
C ALA A 30 -1.32 -0.93 -27.14
N ALA A 31 -1.32 0.10 -26.29
CA ALA A 31 -0.29 0.25 -25.26
C ALA A 31 -0.21 -1.07 -24.48
N PRO A 32 1.01 -1.57 -24.17
CA PRO A 32 1.14 -2.78 -23.37
C PRO A 32 0.33 -2.57 -22.09
N ALA A 33 -0.53 -3.54 -21.75
CA ALA A 33 -1.26 -3.52 -20.51
C ALA A 33 -0.24 -3.32 -19.38
N ALA A 34 -0.46 -2.34 -18.50
CA ALA A 34 0.39 -2.14 -17.35
C ALA A 34 0.48 -3.46 -16.60
N ALA A 35 1.71 -3.96 -16.39
CA ALA A 35 1.93 -5.20 -15.66
C ALA A 35 1.25 -5.04 -14.30
N THR A 36 0.34 -5.95 -13.98
CA THR A 36 -0.28 -5.97 -12.65
C THR A 36 0.82 -6.25 -11.63
N LYS A 37 0.96 -5.38 -10.64
CA LYS A 37 1.90 -5.53 -9.53
C LYS A 37 1.11 -5.69 -8.24
N GLY A 38 1.75 -6.24 -7.21
CA GLY A 38 1.14 -6.38 -5.90
C GLY A 38 0.95 -7.83 -5.46
N VAL A 39 0.29 -7.98 -4.33
CA VAL A 39 0.00 -9.25 -3.67
C VAL A 39 -1.49 -9.40 -3.41
N VAL A 40 -1.96 -10.64 -3.43
CA VAL A 40 -3.31 -11.00 -2.98
C VAL A 40 -3.27 -11.28 -1.49
N VAL A 41 -4.10 -10.59 -0.70
CA VAL A 41 -4.08 -10.67 0.77
C VAL A 41 -4.25 -12.11 1.29
N ALA A 42 -5.14 -12.90 0.68
CA ALA A 42 -5.34 -14.31 1.06
C ALA A 42 -4.10 -15.18 0.76
N GLU A 43 -3.35 -14.88 -0.31
CA GLU A 43 -2.10 -15.58 -0.63
C GLU A 43 -1.00 -15.21 0.37
N VAL A 44 -0.91 -13.93 0.77
CA VAL A 44 0.03 -13.49 1.82
C VAL A 44 -0.27 -14.19 3.13
N ARG A 45 -1.54 -14.31 3.51
CA ARG A 45 -1.93 -15.08 4.70
C ARG A 45 -1.46 -16.52 4.63
N THR A 46 -1.74 -17.19 3.52
CA THR A 46 -1.34 -18.59 3.31
C THR A 46 0.18 -18.75 3.36
N TRP A 47 0.91 -17.84 2.73
CA TRP A 47 2.36 -17.80 2.74
C TRP A 47 2.94 -17.62 4.15
N LEU A 48 2.42 -16.69 4.95
CA LEU A 48 2.85 -16.47 6.33
C LEU A 48 2.57 -17.69 7.23
N ILE A 49 1.43 -18.37 7.05
CA ILE A 49 1.12 -19.62 7.75
C ILE A 49 2.13 -20.70 7.34
N GLY A 50 2.50 -20.78 6.06
CA GLY A 50 3.53 -21.70 5.57
C GLY A 50 4.93 -21.45 6.18
N LEU A 51 5.22 -20.23 6.62
CA LEU A 51 6.43 -19.88 7.38
C LEU A 51 6.33 -20.21 8.88
N GLY A 52 5.22 -20.74 9.35
CA GLY A 52 4.96 -21.08 10.75
C GLY A 52 4.26 -19.99 11.55
N GLY A 53 3.77 -18.93 10.90
CA GLY A 53 3.06 -17.85 11.55
C GLY A 53 1.63 -18.22 11.97
N SER A 54 1.18 -17.74 13.12
CA SER A 54 -0.23 -17.78 13.53
C SER A 54 -0.93 -16.53 13.03
N VAL A 55 -1.65 -16.65 11.90
CA VAL A 55 -2.22 -15.51 11.17
C VAL A 55 -3.73 -15.54 11.21
N ALA A 56 -4.33 -14.50 11.78
CA ALA A 56 -5.79 -14.35 11.83
C ALA A 56 -6.41 -14.19 10.42
N GLU A 57 -7.73 -14.35 10.34
CA GLU A 57 -8.46 -14.00 9.12
C GLU A 57 -8.32 -12.49 8.83
N PRO A 58 -8.28 -12.09 7.55
CA PRO A 58 -8.19 -10.67 7.18
C PRO A 58 -9.32 -9.86 7.80
N ALA A 59 -8.97 -8.76 8.44
CA ALA A 59 -9.92 -7.80 8.99
C ALA A 59 -9.90 -6.49 8.18
N GLN A 60 -10.97 -5.71 8.28
CA GLN A 60 -11.04 -4.36 7.69
C GLN A 60 -10.78 -3.32 8.79
N ASN A 61 -9.89 -2.38 8.51
CA ASN A 61 -9.62 -1.25 9.38
C ASN A 61 -9.46 0.02 8.54
N GLY A 62 -10.37 0.99 8.70
CA GLY A 62 -10.33 2.26 7.99
C GLY A 62 -10.35 2.14 6.46
N GLY A 63 -10.93 1.06 5.90
CA GLY A 63 -10.96 0.77 4.47
C GLY A 63 -9.76 -0.02 3.95
N ALA A 64 -8.72 -0.25 4.76
CA ALA A 64 -7.59 -1.11 4.45
C ALA A 64 -7.82 -2.55 4.98
N GLN A 65 -7.26 -3.55 4.30
CA GLN A 65 -7.23 -4.92 4.81
C GLN A 65 -6.04 -5.09 5.75
N VAL A 66 -6.22 -5.84 6.83
CA VAL A 66 -5.19 -6.06 7.85
C VAL A 66 -5.10 -7.55 8.17
N LEU A 67 -3.89 -8.08 8.16
CA LEU A 67 -3.55 -9.39 8.72
C LEU A 67 -2.86 -9.18 10.07
N THR A 68 -3.31 -9.91 11.09
CA THR A 68 -2.63 -9.96 12.40
C THR A 68 -1.86 -11.24 12.53
N VAL A 69 -0.57 -11.11 12.85
CA VAL A 69 0.35 -12.22 13.14
C VAL A 69 0.60 -12.25 14.65
N ALA A 70 0.14 -13.30 15.32
CA ALA A 70 0.11 -13.38 16.77
C ALA A 70 1.43 -13.84 17.42
N ASP A 71 2.28 -14.50 16.64
CA ASP A 71 3.50 -15.12 17.14
C ASP A 71 4.77 -14.47 16.56
N GLN A 72 5.86 -14.56 17.25
CA GLN A 72 7.28 -14.38 16.89
C GLN A 72 7.73 -13.05 16.25
N PRO A 73 8.60 -12.34 16.91
CA PRO A 73 8.94 -12.37 18.34
C PRO A 73 7.92 -11.65 19.20
N LEU A 74 7.06 -10.87 18.57
CA LEU A 74 5.99 -10.05 19.16
C LEU A 74 4.83 -10.01 18.17
N PRO A 75 3.59 -9.82 18.61
CA PRO A 75 2.45 -9.62 17.72
C PRO A 75 2.69 -8.40 16.81
N TRP A 76 2.33 -8.57 15.55
CA TRP A 76 2.47 -7.52 14.55
C TRP A 76 1.37 -7.62 13.50
N THR A 77 1.23 -6.59 12.69
CA THR A 77 0.22 -6.53 11.63
C THR A 77 0.84 -6.21 10.29
N LEU A 78 0.20 -6.69 9.23
CA LEU A 78 0.35 -6.23 7.85
C LEU A 78 -0.92 -5.50 7.44
N THR A 79 -0.79 -4.23 7.10
CA THR A 79 -1.87 -3.45 6.51
C THR A 79 -1.61 -3.30 5.02
N PHE A 80 -2.66 -3.51 4.21
CA PHE A 80 -2.59 -3.49 2.76
C PHE A 80 -3.29 -2.25 2.23
N TYR A 81 -2.58 -1.50 1.39
CA TYR A 81 -3.04 -0.26 0.79
C TYR A 81 -3.01 -0.33 -0.73
N ASN A 82 -3.59 0.69 -1.36
CA ASN A 82 -3.61 0.86 -2.82
C ASN A 82 -4.06 -0.42 -3.54
N CYS A 83 -5.20 -0.97 -3.09
CA CYS A 83 -5.72 -2.23 -3.60
C CYS A 83 -6.57 -2.01 -4.85
N ALA A 84 -6.24 -2.72 -5.93
CA ALA A 84 -7.07 -2.83 -7.12
C ALA A 84 -8.13 -3.91 -6.90
N GLY A 85 -9.41 -3.51 -6.96
CA GLY A 85 -10.51 -4.40 -6.58
C GLY A 85 -10.46 -4.75 -5.10
N ALA A 86 -10.92 -5.95 -4.74
CA ALA A 86 -11.04 -6.34 -3.33
C ALA A 86 -9.75 -6.91 -2.71
N SER A 87 -8.67 -7.14 -3.47
CA SER A 87 -7.61 -8.01 -2.94
C SER A 87 -6.19 -7.86 -3.49
N LEU A 88 -5.97 -7.25 -4.65
CA LEU A 88 -4.62 -7.07 -5.20
C LEU A 88 -4.06 -5.72 -4.77
N CYS A 89 -3.13 -5.72 -3.80
CA CYS A 89 -2.59 -4.52 -3.19
C CYS A 89 -1.10 -4.35 -3.51
N ASP A 90 -0.66 -3.15 -3.85
CA ASP A 90 0.72 -2.88 -4.23
C ASP A 90 1.51 -2.07 -3.19
N ASP A 91 0.93 -1.84 -2.03
CA ASP A 91 1.58 -1.17 -0.91
C ASP A 91 1.23 -1.89 0.40
N VAL A 92 2.22 -2.20 1.21
CA VAL A 92 2.06 -2.90 2.48
C VAL A 92 2.84 -2.20 3.59
N GLN A 93 2.24 -2.15 4.78
CA GLN A 93 2.87 -1.64 5.98
C GLN A 93 2.93 -2.73 7.05
N PHE A 94 4.13 -3.05 7.50
CA PHE A 94 4.35 -3.80 8.72
C PHE A 94 4.21 -2.86 9.92
N SER A 95 3.53 -3.30 10.98
CA SER A 95 3.35 -2.48 12.18
C SER A 95 3.32 -3.32 13.45
N ALA A 96 3.88 -2.78 14.54
CA ALA A 96 3.79 -3.38 15.88
C ALA A 96 3.63 -2.28 16.93
N VAL A 97 2.86 -2.57 17.97
CA VAL A 97 2.57 -1.66 19.08
C VAL A 97 3.33 -2.09 20.31
N PHE A 98 3.98 -1.15 20.96
CA PHE A 98 4.69 -1.32 22.23
C PHE A 98 4.06 -0.43 23.29
N SER A 99 3.91 -0.95 24.49
CA SER A 99 3.41 -0.20 25.65
C SER A 99 4.44 -0.23 26.77
N GLY A 100 4.52 0.84 27.55
CA GLY A 100 5.44 0.94 28.67
C GLY A 100 6.05 2.34 28.80
N PRO A 101 7.01 2.53 29.71
CA PRO A 101 7.63 3.83 29.98
C PRO A 101 8.61 4.24 28.87
N ILE A 102 8.07 4.38 27.64
CA ILE A 102 8.80 4.79 26.44
C ILE A 102 8.84 6.31 26.37
N THR A 103 9.97 6.88 25.92
CA THR A 103 10.14 8.33 25.78
C THR A 103 10.33 8.77 24.33
N VAL A 104 10.04 10.03 24.06
CA VAL A 104 10.25 10.65 22.72
C VAL A 104 11.74 10.59 22.34
N GLU A 105 12.63 10.77 23.31
CA GLU A 105 14.08 10.77 23.08
C GLU A 105 14.57 9.39 22.62
N GLN A 106 14.05 8.30 23.22
CA GLN A 106 14.35 6.92 22.80
C GLN A 106 13.93 6.68 21.37
N ILE A 107 12.70 7.09 21.00
CA ILE A 107 12.17 6.95 19.64
C ILE A 107 12.99 7.77 18.64
N ASN A 108 13.34 9.00 19.00
CA ASN A 108 14.17 9.85 18.15
C ASN A 108 15.58 9.30 17.97
N ALA A 109 16.19 8.72 19.01
CA ALA A 109 17.49 8.06 18.92
C ALA A 109 17.41 6.85 17.97
N TRP A 110 16.44 5.96 18.17
CA TRP A 110 16.19 4.84 17.27
C TRP A 110 16.07 5.28 15.81
N ASN A 111 15.23 6.28 15.53
CA ASN A 111 14.97 6.76 14.18
C ASN A 111 16.20 7.37 13.49
N ARG A 112 17.16 7.94 14.24
CA ARG A 112 18.42 8.44 13.68
C ARG A 112 19.39 7.31 13.33
N GLU A 113 19.40 6.25 14.09
CA GLU A 113 20.40 5.18 14.01
C GLU A 113 19.96 4.05 13.04
N ASN A 114 18.65 3.89 12.84
CA ASN A 114 18.09 2.78 12.05
C ASN A 114 17.39 3.27 10.78
N ARG A 115 17.49 2.48 9.70
CA ARG A 115 17.00 2.88 8.37
C ARG A 115 15.58 2.42 8.07
N TYR A 116 15.30 1.14 8.21
CA TYR A 116 14.09 0.52 7.69
C TYR A 116 12.89 0.72 8.62
N LEU A 117 12.96 0.18 9.82
CA LEU A 117 11.91 0.34 10.82
C LEU A 117 11.99 1.73 11.43
N LYS A 118 10.92 2.49 11.31
CA LYS A 118 10.71 3.77 12.00
C LYS A 118 9.65 3.62 13.08
N ALA A 119 9.73 4.44 14.10
CA ALA A 119 8.74 4.42 15.17
C ALA A 119 8.25 5.83 15.49
N PHE A 120 7.05 5.93 16.02
CA PHE A 120 6.54 7.16 16.59
C PHE A 120 6.06 6.93 18.02
N PHE A 121 6.23 7.96 18.82
CA PHE A 121 5.81 7.97 20.21
C PHE A 121 4.29 8.12 20.32
N VAL A 122 3.68 7.35 21.21
CA VAL A 122 2.27 7.45 21.55
C VAL A 122 2.17 7.93 23.00
N PRO A 123 1.65 9.13 23.26
CA PRO A 123 1.50 9.60 24.63
C PRO A 123 0.45 8.80 25.37
N GLY A 124 0.72 8.48 26.64
CA GLY A 124 -0.24 7.92 27.59
C GLY A 124 -0.72 8.97 28.59
N ALA A 125 -1.71 8.65 29.42
CA ALA A 125 -2.15 9.52 30.51
C ALA A 125 -1.07 9.66 31.59
N THR A 126 -0.21 8.64 31.74
CA THR A 126 1.00 8.64 32.57
C THR A 126 2.18 8.16 31.73
N PRO A 127 3.43 8.45 32.17
CA PRO A 127 4.61 7.90 31.49
C PRO A 127 4.63 6.36 31.38
N ALA A 128 4.04 5.65 32.33
CA ALA A 128 3.94 4.20 32.31
C ALA A 128 2.96 3.67 31.26
N GLU A 129 1.99 4.50 30.82
CA GLU A 129 1.00 4.18 29.79
C GLU A 129 1.39 4.67 28.40
N ALA A 130 2.55 5.31 28.29
CA ALA A 130 3.09 5.71 27.01
C ALA A 130 3.38 4.47 26.14
N GLY A 131 3.61 4.70 24.86
CA GLY A 131 3.89 3.62 23.92
C GLY A 131 4.65 4.10 22.70
N ALA A 132 4.89 3.16 21.82
CA ALA A 132 5.39 3.43 20.47
C ALA A 132 4.70 2.53 19.46
N VAL A 133 4.56 3.03 18.24
CA VAL A 133 4.21 2.21 17.09
C VAL A 133 5.42 2.16 16.17
N ALA A 134 5.91 0.95 15.93
CA ALA A 134 6.96 0.67 14.96
C ALA A 134 6.34 0.38 13.61
N GLN A 135 6.90 0.90 12.53
CA GLN A 135 6.39 0.74 11.16
C GLN A 135 7.51 0.54 10.15
N TYR A 136 7.19 -0.21 9.10
CA TYR A 136 8.02 -0.40 7.92
C TYR A 136 7.14 -0.49 6.69
N ASP A 137 7.28 0.46 5.77
CA ASP A 137 6.48 0.55 4.54
C ASP A 137 7.23 -0.06 3.37
N VAL A 138 6.52 -0.82 2.52
CA VAL A 138 7.06 -1.49 1.35
C VAL A 138 6.13 -1.29 0.16
N VAL A 139 6.62 -0.58 -0.85
CA VAL A 139 5.96 -0.46 -2.16
C VAL A 139 6.35 -1.65 -3.01
N LEU A 140 5.37 -2.42 -3.48
CA LEU A 140 5.56 -3.63 -4.26
C LEU A 140 5.68 -3.28 -5.76
N THR A 141 6.68 -3.83 -6.42
CA THR A 141 6.98 -3.54 -7.83
C THR A 141 6.77 -4.72 -8.77
N ALA A 142 6.55 -5.91 -8.22
CA ALA A 142 6.29 -7.15 -8.93
C ALA A 142 4.97 -7.79 -8.47
N THR A 143 4.62 -8.95 -8.97
CA THR A 143 3.50 -9.77 -8.50
C THR A 143 4.00 -10.91 -7.62
N GLY A 144 3.14 -11.38 -6.71
CA GLY A 144 3.39 -12.57 -5.89
C GLY A 144 4.05 -12.27 -4.56
N THR A 145 3.98 -13.26 -3.67
CA THR A 145 4.42 -13.15 -2.27
C THR A 145 5.93 -13.21 -2.11
N GLU A 146 6.68 -13.66 -3.13
CA GLU A 146 8.14 -13.78 -3.10
C GLU A 146 8.83 -12.44 -2.80
N GLN A 147 8.25 -11.34 -3.26
CA GLN A 147 8.77 -9.99 -3.02
C GLN A 147 8.65 -9.55 -1.55
N LEU A 148 7.84 -10.24 -0.73
CA LEU A 148 7.74 -10.00 0.71
C LEU A 148 8.79 -10.76 1.53
N GLN A 149 9.54 -11.66 0.94
CA GLN A 149 10.48 -12.53 1.68
C GLN A 149 11.58 -11.71 2.37
N GLU A 150 12.29 -10.87 1.63
CA GLU A 150 13.33 -10.01 2.20
C GLU A 150 12.77 -8.97 3.17
N PRO A 151 11.70 -8.20 2.82
CA PRO A 151 11.07 -7.27 3.76
C PRO A 151 10.64 -7.90 5.09
N THR A 152 10.09 -9.13 5.05
CA THR A 152 9.67 -9.83 6.28
C THR A 152 10.87 -10.21 7.15
N VAL A 153 11.98 -10.66 6.56
CA VAL A 153 13.21 -10.94 7.31
C VAL A 153 13.76 -9.66 7.97
N ILE A 154 13.83 -8.57 7.22
CA ILE A 154 14.27 -7.25 7.72
C ILE A 154 13.35 -6.80 8.87
N TRP A 155 12.03 -6.89 8.67
CA TRP A 155 11.04 -6.53 9.68
C TRP A 155 11.27 -7.27 10.99
N LEU A 156 11.32 -8.61 10.94
CA LEU A 156 11.46 -9.44 12.12
C LEU A 156 12.80 -9.21 12.85
N GLN A 157 13.86 -8.94 12.11
CA GLN A 157 15.15 -8.60 12.69
C GLN A 157 15.10 -7.24 13.41
N MET A 158 14.59 -6.21 12.73
CA MET A 158 14.47 -4.86 13.27
C MET A 158 13.50 -4.80 14.46
N LEU A 159 12.40 -5.54 14.39
CA LEU A 159 11.41 -5.61 15.46
C LEU A 159 12.03 -6.16 16.75
N ARG A 160 12.83 -7.24 16.66
CA ARG A 160 13.57 -7.77 17.81
C ARG A 160 14.57 -6.76 18.37
N GLN A 161 15.33 -6.10 17.50
CA GLN A 161 16.32 -5.10 17.91
C GLN A 161 15.64 -3.92 18.59
N PHE A 162 14.52 -3.43 18.05
CA PHE A 162 13.75 -2.35 18.65
C PHE A 162 13.22 -2.73 20.03
N ALA A 163 12.64 -3.92 20.18
CA ALA A 163 12.18 -4.43 21.47
C ALA A 163 13.31 -4.51 22.50
N GLN A 164 14.48 -4.99 22.10
CA GLN A 164 15.67 -5.05 22.97
C GLN A 164 16.14 -3.65 23.38
N THR A 165 16.16 -2.70 22.46
CA THR A 165 16.54 -1.30 22.75
C THR A 165 15.59 -0.67 23.77
N LEU A 166 14.28 -0.88 23.63
CA LEU A 166 13.29 -0.38 24.58
C LEU A 166 13.46 -1.04 25.97
N ALA A 167 13.68 -2.36 26.02
CA ALA A 167 13.86 -3.10 27.27
C ALA A 167 15.13 -2.66 28.02
N GLN A 168 16.24 -2.43 27.33
CA GLN A 168 17.50 -1.96 27.94
C GLN A 168 17.36 -0.56 28.54
N ALA A 169 16.62 0.31 27.86
CA ALA A 169 16.40 1.67 28.31
C ALA A 169 15.43 1.76 29.52
N ALA A 170 14.54 0.76 29.68
CA ALA A 170 13.64 0.68 30.82
C ALA A 170 14.35 0.32 32.13
N GLY A 171 15.61 -0.13 32.07
CA GLY A 171 16.38 -0.60 33.23
C GLY A 171 15.91 -1.96 33.76
N PRO A 172 16.62 -2.54 34.74
CA PRO A 172 16.17 -3.74 35.42
C PRO A 172 14.86 -3.45 36.18
N ALA A 173 13.87 -4.35 36.04
CA ALA A 173 12.67 -4.26 36.85
C ALA A 173 13.01 -4.18 38.33
N PRO A 174 12.38 -3.29 39.14
CA PRO A 174 12.61 -3.24 40.56
C PRO A 174 12.38 -4.64 41.14
N ALA A 175 13.39 -5.15 41.88
CA ALA A 175 13.28 -6.44 42.55
C ALA A 175 12.04 -6.40 43.46
N ALA A 176 11.13 -7.36 43.28
CA ALA A 176 9.99 -7.51 44.18
C ALA A 176 10.51 -7.72 45.61
N GLN A 177 10.26 -6.74 46.48
CA GLN A 177 10.53 -6.85 47.93
C GLN A 177 9.41 -7.58 48.62
#